data_762f94591f28ba3fb37c8674ddda1428
#
_entry.id   762f94591f28ba3fb37c8674ddda1428
#
_cell.length_a   1.000
_cell.length_b   1.000
_cell.length_c   1.000
_cell.angle_alpha   90.00
_cell.angle_beta   90.00
_cell.angle_gamma   90.00
#
_symmetry.space_group_name_H-M   'P 1'
#
loop_
_entity.id
_entity.type
_entity.pdbx_description
1 polymer ?
#
loop_
_entity_poly.entity_id
_entity_poly.type
_entity_poly.pdbx_seq_one_letter_code
_entity_poly.pdbx_strand_id
1 'polypeptide(L)'
;MPFFLLLLFLSLFSSATACDRCIHQAKAAFYQDEAAGLYRGACGYGDLTLQLSNGYFSAIMPPLYKYGAGCGACFQVRCKNEKICSKEGTKIIVTDRNDNTYTGLVLSQKAFGEMAVSGKDGLLLSYGVVDVEFKRIPCEYSNLNLMVRVEEWSQYPNYLAIKLLNQGGQTEIVAIDIAQVGYSNWDYMGRNYGAVWETKKPAPKGPLQLRFVVTSGYDGKYIWAKHVLPADWRPGLVYDTGVQIYDIAKEGCPTEQCGDGQWKRR
;
A
#
# COMPACT_ATOMS: atom_id res chain seq x y z
N MET A 1 -23.81 28.26 52.82
CA MET A 1 -22.90 27.16 52.42
C MET A 1 -23.33 26.66 51.05
N PRO A 2 -22.61 26.92 49.98
CA PRO A 2 -22.94 26.38 48.68
C PRO A 2 -22.24 25.04 48.47
N PHE A 3 -23.02 24.02 48.14
CA PHE A 3 -22.56 22.71 47.70
C PHE A 3 -21.86 22.84 46.35
N PHE A 4 -20.57 22.59 46.31
CA PHE A 4 -19.81 22.40 45.08
C PHE A 4 -20.12 20.99 44.55
N LEU A 5 -20.93 20.92 43.48
CA LEU A 5 -21.15 19.70 42.70
C LEU A 5 -19.94 19.52 41.78
N LEU A 6 -19.00 18.67 42.22
CA LEU A 6 -17.86 18.26 41.40
C LEU A 6 -18.37 17.25 40.34
N LEU A 7 -18.71 17.74 39.19
CA LEU A 7 -18.96 16.91 38.01
C LEU A 7 -17.66 16.30 37.52
N LEU A 8 -17.39 15.08 37.99
CA LEU A 8 -16.34 14.24 37.44
C LEU A 8 -16.76 13.86 36.00
N PHE A 9 -16.28 14.61 35.01
CA PHE A 9 -16.25 14.16 33.66
C PHE A 9 -15.26 12.99 33.56
N LEU A 10 -15.75 11.76 33.73
CA LEU A 10 -15.04 10.58 33.25
C LEU A 10 -15.06 10.67 31.71
N SER A 11 -14.06 11.31 31.15
CA SER A 11 -13.71 11.14 29.75
C SER A 11 -13.33 9.67 29.59
N LEU A 12 -14.25 8.88 29.07
CA LEU A 12 -13.98 7.56 28.53
C LEU A 12 -13.07 7.77 27.30
N PHE A 13 -11.79 7.91 27.54
CA PHE A 13 -10.80 7.72 26.51
C PHE A 13 -10.88 6.25 26.12
N SER A 14 -11.65 5.97 25.07
CA SER A 14 -11.53 4.73 24.35
C SER A 14 -10.08 4.70 23.88
N SER A 15 -9.23 4.00 24.62
CA SER A 15 -7.85 3.75 24.20
C SER A 15 -7.94 2.85 22.98
N ALA A 16 -7.92 3.44 21.79
CA ALA A 16 -7.67 2.69 20.57
C ALA A 16 -6.29 2.04 20.76
N THR A 17 -6.26 0.77 21.06
CA THR A 17 -5.02 0.02 21.14
C THR A 17 -4.39 -0.01 19.77
N ALA A 18 -3.26 0.69 19.62
CA ALA A 18 -2.49 0.64 18.39
C ALA A 18 -1.90 -0.76 18.23
N CYS A 19 -2.20 -1.42 17.10
CA CYS A 19 -1.63 -2.71 16.78
C CYS A 19 -1.22 -2.74 15.29
N ASP A 20 -0.17 -3.47 14.99
CA ASP A 20 0.35 -3.62 13.63
C ASP A 20 -0.31 -4.77 12.85
N ARG A 21 -1.34 -5.40 13.44
CA ARG A 21 -1.89 -6.68 12.96
C ARG A 21 -3.41 -6.77 13.04
N CYS A 22 -4.10 -5.70 12.67
CA CYS A 22 -5.55 -5.74 12.60
C CYS A 22 -6.04 -6.80 11.59
N ILE A 23 -6.98 -7.66 12.02
CA ILE A 23 -7.59 -8.66 11.16
C ILE A 23 -8.91 -8.13 10.63
N HIS A 24 -8.98 -7.95 9.33
CA HIS A 24 -10.18 -7.49 8.63
C HIS A 24 -10.97 -8.69 8.10
N GLN A 25 -12.29 -8.51 8.03
CA GLN A 25 -13.23 -9.50 7.50
C GLN A 25 -13.90 -8.93 6.26
N ALA A 26 -13.95 -9.70 5.16
CA ALA A 26 -14.60 -9.30 3.93
C ALA A 26 -15.03 -10.51 3.08
N LYS A 27 -15.62 -10.21 1.93
CA LYS A 27 -15.74 -11.14 0.81
C LYS A 27 -14.67 -10.81 -0.21
N ALA A 28 -14.07 -11.82 -0.81
CA ALA A 28 -13.16 -11.69 -1.93
C ALA A 28 -13.72 -12.34 -3.18
N ALA A 29 -13.56 -11.66 -4.32
CA ALA A 29 -13.74 -12.19 -5.66
C ALA A 29 -12.38 -12.20 -6.37
N PHE A 30 -12.37 -12.60 -7.64
CA PHE A 30 -11.20 -12.47 -8.50
C PHE A 30 -11.56 -11.77 -9.82
N TYR A 31 -10.54 -11.21 -10.48
CA TYR A 31 -10.71 -10.57 -11.78
C TYR A 31 -11.13 -11.58 -12.84
N GLN A 32 -12.28 -11.36 -13.48
CA GLN A 32 -12.72 -12.13 -14.63
C GLN A 32 -11.90 -11.77 -15.87
N ASP A 33 -11.57 -10.49 -16.01
CA ASP A 33 -10.61 -9.97 -16.99
C ASP A 33 -9.36 -9.49 -16.23
N GLU A 34 -8.32 -10.32 -16.20
CA GLU A 34 -7.07 -9.97 -15.52
C GLU A 34 -6.36 -8.76 -16.13
N ALA A 35 -6.56 -8.50 -17.43
CA ALA A 35 -6.00 -7.33 -18.09
C ALA A 35 -6.52 -6.02 -17.46
N ALA A 36 -7.74 -6.01 -16.95
CA ALA A 36 -8.28 -4.86 -16.22
C ALA A 36 -7.46 -4.57 -14.96
N GLY A 37 -7.17 -5.57 -14.14
CA GLY A 37 -6.36 -5.42 -12.93
C GLY A 37 -4.88 -5.14 -13.20
N LEU A 38 -4.34 -5.69 -14.28
CA LEU A 38 -2.94 -5.51 -14.66
C LEU A 38 -2.66 -4.11 -15.21
N TYR A 39 -3.46 -3.64 -16.17
CA TYR A 39 -3.10 -2.45 -16.95
C TYR A 39 -3.87 -1.19 -16.57
N ARG A 40 -5.02 -1.32 -15.91
CA ARG A 40 -5.94 -0.21 -15.62
C ARG A 40 -6.16 0.03 -14.13
N GLY A 41 -5.38 -0.61 -13.27
CA GLY A 41 -5.52 -0.45 -11.82
C GLY A 41 -5.31 1.00 -11.36
N ALA A 42 -6.12 1.44 -10.39
CA ALA A 42 -6.14 2.82 -9.89
C ALA A 42 -4.83 3.27 -9.22
N CYS A 43 -3.92 2.35 -8.91
CA CYS A 43 -2.58 2.69 -8.43
C CYS A 43 -1.64 3.17 -9.54
N GLY A 44 -2.00 2.94 -10.81
CA GLY A 44 -1.25 3.41 -11.96
C GLY A 44 0.02 2.60 -12.28
N TYR A 45 0.14 1.38 -11.77
CA TYR A 45 1.34 0.56 -12.06
C TYR A 45 1.39 0.08 -13.51
N GLY A 46 0.23 -0.12 -14.16
CA GLY A 46 0.18 -0.51 -15.57
C GLY A 46 0.92 -1.83 -15.82
N ASP A 47 1.77 -1.82 -16.83
CA ASP A 47 2.62 -2.96 -17.25
C ASP A 47 3.60 -3.44 -16.15
N LEU A 48 3.91 -2.58 -15.18
CA LEU A 48 4.78 -2.94 -14.04
C LEU A 48 4.07 -3.79 -12.98
N THR A 49 2.74 -3.93 -13.04
CA THR A 49 1.97 -4.69 -12.04
C THR A 49 2.46 -6.13 -11.90
N LEU A 50 2.74 -6.82 -13.01
CA LEU A 50 3.26 -8.19 -12.97
C LEU A 50 4.65 -8.27 -12.33
N GLN A 51 5.54 -7.37 -12.70
CA GLN A 51 6.90 -7.32 -12.14
C GLN A 51 6.86 -7.03 -10.64
N LEU A 52 6.00 -6.08 -10.22
CA LEU A 52 5.86 -5.66 -8.82
C LEU A 52 5.27 -6.78 -7.95
N SER A 53 4.27 -7.50 -8.45
CA SER A 53 3.45 -8.44 -7.68
C SER A 53 3.75 -9.91 -7.95
N ASN A 54 4.54 -10.23 -8.96
CA ASN A 54 4.70 -11.60 -9.45
C ASN A 54 3.35 -12.31 -9.73
N GLY A 55 2.35 -11.52 -10.15
CA GLY A 55 0.99 -11.98 -10.41
C GLY A 55 0.09 -12.11 -9.17
N TYR A 56 0.53 -11.71 -7.98
CA TYR A 56 -0.26 -11.70 -6.75
C TYR A 56 -0.72 -10.28 -6.42
N PHE A 57 -1.68 -9.77 -7.15
CA PHE A 57 -2.20 -8.41 -7.01
C PHE A 57 -3.68 -8.39 -6.64
N SER A 58 -4.13 -7.24 -6.12
CA SER A 58 -5.52 -7.07 -5.72
C SER A 58 -5.98 -5.62 -5.81
N ALA A 59 -7.27 -5.45 -6.14
CA ALA A 59 -8.02 -4.27 -5.75
C ALA A 59 -8.48 -4.39 -4.29
N ILE A 60 -8.51 -3.26 -3.58
CA ILE A 60 -8.90 -3.19 -2.17
C ILE A 60 -9.96 -2.12 -1.93
N MET A 61 -10.82 -2.33 -0.94
CA MET A 61 -11.89 -1.40 -0.57
C MET A 61 -11.36 0.02 -0.29
N PRO A 62 -12.18 1.07 -0.54
CA PRO A 62 -11.76 2.47 -0.43
C PRO A 62 -11.13 2.87 0.91
N PRO A 63 -11.61 2.40 2.09
CA PRO A 63 -10.99 2.75 3.38
C PRO A 63 -9.53 2.30 3.53
N LEU A 64 -9.11 1.25 2.80
CA LEU A 64 -7.73 0.76 2.81
C LEU A 64 -6.93 1.22 1.58
N TYR A 65 -7.60 1.59 0.50
CA TYR A 65 -6.97 2.27 -0.64
C TYR A 65 -6.50 3.69 -0.27
N LYS A 66 -7.22 4.39 0.62
CA LYS A 66 -6.83 5.68 1.22
C LYS A 66 -6.39 6.74 0.19
N TYR A 67 -7.22 6.94 -0.86
CA TYR A 67 -6.91 7.89 -1.94
C TYR A 67 -5.53 7.66 -2.60
N GLY A 68 -5.09 6.41 -2.69
CA GLY A 68 -3.82 6.01 -3.28
C GLY A 68 -2.67 5.80 -2.28
N ALA A 69 -2.81 6.20 -1.02
CA ALA A 69 -1.78 5.94 -0.02
C ALA A 69 -1.63 4.43 0.29
N GLY A 70 -2.69 3.63 0.06
CA GLY A 70 -2.66 2.18 0.18
C GLY A 70 -2.04 1.44 -1.01
N CYS A 71 -1.69 2.15 -2.10
CA CYS A 71 -1.04 1.54 -3.26
C CYS A 71 0.33 0.95 -2.90
N GLY A 72 0.59 -0.27 -3.36
CA GLY A 72 1.83 -0.99 -3.04
C GLY A 72 1.83 -1.66 -1.67
N ALA A 73 0.78 -1.50 -0.85
CA ALA A 73 0.68 -2.16 0.44
C ALA A 73 0.52 -3.68 0.29
N CYS A 74 1.13 -4.44 1.18
CA CYS A 74 1.06 -5.90 1.21
C CYS A 74 0.06 -6.39 2.25
N PHE A 75 -0.73 -7.39 1.86
CA PHE A 75 -1.66 -8.06 2.75
C PHE A 75 -1.52 -9.58 2.63
N GLN A 76 -1.75 -10.27 3.73
CA GLN A 76 -1.99 -11.70 3.75
C GLN A 76 -3.49 -11.95 3.81
N VAL A 77 -4.00 -12.77 2.90
CA VAL A 77 -5.42 -13.06 2.73
C VAL A 77 -5.65 -14.56 2.82
N ARG A 78 -6.64 -15.01 3.58
CA ARG A 78 -7.05 -16.41 3.61
C ARG A 78 -8.56 -16.55 3.55
N CYS A 79 -9.06 -17.53 2.84
CA CYS A 79 -10.47 -17.87 2.85
C CYS A 79 -10.85 -18.70 4.08
N LYS A 80 -12.16 -18.68 4.45
CA LYS A 80 -12.62 -19.23 5.73
C LYS A 80 -13.11 -20.68 5.68
N ASN A 81 -13.31 -21.24 4.50
CA ASN A 81 -13.80 -22.62 4.36
C ASN A 81 -12.66 -23.61 4.60
N GLU A 82 -12.55 -24.15 5.81
CA GLU A 82 -11.47 -25.05 6.23
C GLU A 82 -11.34 -26.33 5.37
N LYS A 83 -12.38 -26.73 4.65
CA LYS A 83 -12.34 -27.94 3.78
C LYS A 83 -11.56 -27.72 2.49
N ILE A 84 -11.45 -26.45 2.05
CA ILE A 84 -10.84 -26.10 0.78
C ILE A 84 -9.78 -25.01 0.91
N CYS A 85 -9.78 -24.23 2.00
CA CYS A 85 -8.87 -23.10 2.22
C CYS A 85 -7.63 -23.53 2.99
N SER A 86 -6.46 -23.07 2.55
CA SER A 86 -5.23 -23.24 3.28
C SER A 86 -5.20 -22.37 4.54
N LYS A 87 -4.47 -22.79 5.57
CA LYS A 87 -4.31 -21.99 6.80
C LYS A 87 -3.46 -20.75 6.57
N GLU A 88 -2.53 -20.83 5.64
CA GLU A 88 -1.58 -19.75 5.32
C GLU A 88 -2.20 -18.70 4.41
N GLY A 89 -3.10 -19.10 3.49
CA GLY A 89 -3.65 -18.22 2.48
C GLY A 89 -2.60 -17.78 1.47
N THR A 90 -2.75 -16.55 0.97
CA THR A 90 -1.84 -15.95 -0.01
C THR A 90 -1.40 -14.54 0.42
N LYS A 91 -0.26 -14.09 -0.10
CA LYS A 91 0.19 -12.70 0.03
C LYS A 91 -0.15 -11.95 -1.24
N ILE A 92 -0.64 -10.71 -1.11
CA ILE A 92 -1.00 -9.86 -2.26
C ILE A 92 -0.41 -8.46 -2.11
N ILE A 93 -0.26 -7.78 -3.23
CA ILE A 93 0.08 -6.36 -3.31
C ILE A 93 -1.13 -5.59 -3.83
N VAL A 94 -1.44 -4.46 -3.20
CA VAL A 94 -2.53 -3.57 -3.64
C VAL A 94 -2.09 -2.79 -4.87
N THR A 95 -2.82 -2.98 -5.96
CA THR A 95 -2.57 -2.32 -7.25
C THR A 95 -3.78 -1.57 -7.78
N ASP A 96 -4.93 -1.74 -7.14
CA ASP A 96 -6.18 -1.16 -7.62
C ASP A 96 -7.14 -0.84 -6.47
N ARG A 97 -8.20 -0.10 -6.79
CA ARG A 97 -9.30 0.24 -5.91
C ARG A 97 -10.55 -0.56 -6.29
N ASN A 98 -11.18 -1.14 -5.29
CA ASN A 98 -12.45 -1.85 -5.45
C ASN A 98 -13.61 -1.02 -4.90
N ASP A 99 -14.46 -0.51 -5.77
CA ASP A 99 -15.66 0.25 -5.41
C ASP A 99 -16.92 -0.61 -5.22
N ASN A 100 -16.80 -1.93 -5.39
CA ASN A 100 -17.91 -2.84 -5.19
C ASN A 100 -18.22 -2.97 -3.68
N THR A 101 -19.46 -2.69 -3.30
CA THR A 101 -19.90 -2.75 -1.90
C THR A 101 -20.12 -4.17 -1.37
N TYR A 102 -20.22 -5.16 -2.25
CA TYR A 102 -20.45 -6.57 -1.86
C TYR A 102 -19.14 -7.29 -1.55
N THR A 103 -18.04 -6.93 -2.26
CA THR A 103 -16.71 -7.53 -2.04
C THR A 103 -15.75 -6.48 -1.52
N GLY A 104 -14.93 -6.83 -0.54
CA GLY A 104 -13.86 -5.94 -0.05
C GLY A 104 -12.58 -6.03 -0.87
N LEU A 105 -12.37 -7.18 -1.52
CA LEU A 105 -11.18 -7.50 -2.29
C LEU A 105 -11.56 -8.09 -3.64
N VAL A 106 -10.78 -7.75 -4.68
CA VAL A 106 -10.79 -8.46 -5.98
C VAL A 106 -9.36 -8.87 -6.28
N LEU A 107 -9.06 -10.15 -6.20
CA LEU A 107 -7.72 -10.70 -6.36
C LEU A 107 -7.44 -11.09 -7.82
N SER A 108 -6.16 -11.20 -8.19
CA SER A 108 -5.80 -11.97 -9.39
C SER A 108 -6.28 -13.42 -9.27
N GLN A 109 -6.54 -14.10 -10.37
CA GLN A 109 -6.95 -15.53 -10.33
C GLN A 109 -5.87 -16.38 -9.65
N LYS A 110 -4.60 -16.07 -9.91
CA LYS A 110 -3.46 -16.71 -9.26
C LYS A 110 -3.52 -16.58 -7.74
N ALA A 111 -3.69 -15.36 -7.23
CA ALA A 111 -3.77 -15.11 -5.80
C ALA A 111 -5.01 -15.75 -5.16
N PHE A 112 -6.15 -15.72 -5.87
CA PHE A 112 -7.38 -16.33 -5.37
C PHE A 112 -7.24 -17.86 -5.27
N GLY A 113 -6.71 -18.50 -6.30
CA GLY A 113 -6.48 -19.95 -6.31
C GLY A 113 -5.50 -20.41 -5.24
N GLU A 114 -4.44 -19.63 -4.99
CA GLU A 114 -3.41 -19.93 -3.98
C GLU A 114 -3.96 -19.95 -2.54
N MET A 115 -5.12 -19.35 -2.26
CA MET A 115 -5.76 -19.50 -0.95
C MET A 115 -6.27 -20.93 -0.68
N ALA A 116 -6.34 -21.81 -1.69
CA ALA A 116 -6.80 -23.17 -1.53
C ALA A 116 -5.72 -24.10 -0.95
N VAL A 117 -6.14 -25.20 -0.35
CA VAL A 117 -5.23 -26.33 -0.14
C VAL A 117 -4.84 -26.95 -1.49
N SER A 118 -3.65 -27.52 -1.57
CA SER A 118 -3.12 -28.09 -2.80
C SER A 118 -4.14 -28.96 -3.56
N GLY A 119 -4.30 -28.68 -4.86
CA GLY A 119 -5.22 -29.39 -5.76
C GLY A 119 -6.69 -28.98 -5.66
N LYS A 120 -7.03 -27.94 -4.88
CA LYS A 120 -8.40 -27.43 -4.77
C LYS A 120 -8.57 -26.01 -5.30
N ASP A 121 -7.59 -25.46 -5.98
CA ASP A 121 -7.61 -24.14 -6.61
C ASP A 121 -8.77 -23.99 -7.60
N GLY A 122 -8.98 -24.95 -8.49
CA GLY A 122 -10.10 -24.98 -9.43
C GLY A 122 -11.46 -25.01 -8.73
N LEU A 123 -11.57 -25.78 -7.63
CA LEU A 123 -12.78 -25.80 -6.81
C LEU A 123 -13.02 -24.45 -6.14
N LEU A 124 -11.98 -23.81 -5.59
CA LEU A 124 -12.09 -22.48 -4.98
C LEU A 124 -12.52 -21.43 -6.00
N LEU A 125 -11.92 -21.45 -7.19
CA LEU A 125 -12.31 -20.56 -8.30
C LEU A 125 -13.78 -20.76 -8.72
N SER A 126 -14.30 -21.98 -8.67
CA SER A 126 -15.71 -22.25 -9.03
C SER A 126 -16.73 -21.60 -8.09
N TYR A 127 -16.34 -21.23 -6.86
CA TYR A 127 -17.20 -20.47 -5.94
C TYR A 127 -17.36 -19.00 -6.36
N GLY A 128 -16.41 -18.44 -7.09
CA GLY A 128 -16.45 -17.05 -7.57
C GLY A 128 -16.26 -16.00 -6.48
N VAL A 129 -16.96 -16.12 -5.36
CA VAL A 129 -16.88 -15.23 -4.19
C VAL A 129 -16.81 -16.05 -2.91
N VAL A 130 -15.88 -15.71 -2.02
CA VAL A 130 -15.68 -16.39 -0.75
C VAL A 130 -15.50 -15.42 0.41
N ASP A 131 -15.87 -15.87 1.61
CA ASP A 131 -15.54 -15.13 2.83
C ASP A 131 -14.04 -15.26 3.14
N VAL A 132 -13.43 -14.14 3.43
CA VAL A 132 -12.01 -14.05 3.75
C VAL A 132 -11.77 -13.28 5.04
N GLU A 133 -10.64 -13.54 5.63
CA GLU A 133 -10.00 -12.67 6.59
C GLU A 133 -8.63 -12.26 6.06
N PHE A 134 -8.22 -11.05 6.34
CA PHE A 134 -6.95 -10.53 5.85
C PHE A 134 -6.36 -9.52 6.82
N LYS A 135 -5.04 -9.39 6.78
CA LYS A 135 -4.28 -8.46 7.60
C LYS A 135 -3.16 -7.83 6.78
N ARG A 136 -2.80 -6.61 7.14
CA ARG A 136 -1.62 -5.96 6.58
C ARG A 136 -0.36 -6.71 7.05
N ILE A 137 0.60 -6.83 6.15
CA ILE A 137 1.92 -7.38 6.42
C ILE A 137 2.99 -6.45 5.84
N PRO A 138 4.20 -6.46 6.37
CA PRO A 138 5.29 -5.74 5.72
C PRO A 138 5.51 -6.26 4.31
N CYS A 139 5.73 -5.34 3.36
CA CYS A 139 6.26 -5.72 2.06
C CYS A 139 7.76 -5.99 2.18
N GLU A 140 8.21 -7.10 1.62
CA GLU A 140 9.59 -7.54 1.66
C GLU A 140 10.15 -7.56 0.23
N TYR A 141 11.13 -6.72 -0.03
CA TYR A 141 11.87 -6.66 -1.30
C TYR A 141 13.33 -6.98 -1.03
N SER A 142 13.70 -8.26 -1.12
CA SER A 142 15.08 -8.71 -0.86
C SER A 142 16.04 -8.07 -1.85
N ASN A 143 17.03 -7.33 -1.33
CA ASN A 143 18.08 -6.66 -2.11
C ASN A 143 17.57 -5.62 -3.14
N LEU A 144 16.35 -5.11 -2.97
CA LEU A 144 15.81 -4.02 -3.78
C LEU A 144 15.52 -2.81 -2.91
N ASN A 145 15.88 -1.65 -3.40
CA ASN A 145 15.52 -0.38 -2.79
C ASN A 145 14.11 0.07 -3.24
N LEU A 146 13.58 1.08 -2.59
CA LEU A 146 12.49 1.89 -3.12
C LEU A 146 12.96 2.49 -4.45
N MET A 147 12.16 2.33 -5.51
CA MET A 147 12.50 2.78 -6.84
C MET A 147 11.56 3.92 -7.25
N VAL A 148 12.07 4.78 -8.11
CA VAL A 148 11.30 5.89 -8.72
C VAL A 148 11.31 5.69 -10.22
N ARG A 149 10.12 5.51 -10.83
CA ARG A 149 9.95 5.58 -12.28
C ARG A 149 9.51 6.99 -12.67
N VAL A 150 10.19 7.60 -13.61
CA VAL A 150 9.76 8.85 -14.22
C VAL A 150 8.68 8.53 -15.25
N GLU A 151 7.50 9.14 -15.10
CA GLU A 151 6.38 8.89 -16.00
C GLU A 151 6.64 9.44 -17.41
N GLU A 152 6.10 8.75 -18.45
CA GLU A 152 6.33 9.09 -19.85
C GLU A 152 5.87 10.49 -20.24
N TRP A 153 4.85 11.03 -19.56
CA TRP A 153 4.33 12.38 -19.81
C TRP A 153 5.12 13.48 -19.10
N SER A 154 6.19 13.15 -18.36
CA SER A 154 7.11 14.13 -17.81
C SER A 154 7.79 14.93 -18.93
N GLN A 155 8.05 16.20 -18.68
CA GLN A 155 8.63 17.13 -19.67
C GLN A 155 9.91 17.74 -19.11
N TYR A 156 11.04 17.09 -19.41
CA TYR A 156 12.34 17.59 -18.98
C TYR A 156 12.60 18.99 -19.54
N PRO A 157 13.15 19.93 -18.76
CA PRO A 157 13.44 19.84 -17.31
C PRO A 157 12.30 20.37 -16.42
N ASN A 158 11.15 20.77 -16.99
CA ASN A 158 10.19 21.65 -16.32
C ASN A 158 9.11 20.91 -15.53
N TYR A 159 8.68 19.74 -15.99
CA TYR A 159 7.61 19.00 -15.33
C TYR A 159 8.03 17.55 -15.08
N LEU A 160 7.95 17.17 -13.82
CA LEU A 160 8.33 15.84 -13.37
C LEU A 160 7.14 15.17 -12.69
N ALA A 161 6.74 14.03 -13.23
CA ALA A 161 5.84 13.08 -12.58
C ALA A 161 6.59 11.77 -12.31
N ILE A 162 6.46 11.23 -11.11
CA ILE A 162 7.13 10.03 -10.67
C ILE A 162 6.15 9.01 -10.10
N LYS A 163 6.45 7.75 -10.26
CA LYS A 163 5.77 6.61 -9.66
C LYS A 163 6.70 5.87 -8.72
N LEU A 164 6.21 5.54 -7.53
CA LEU A 164 6.97 4.78 -6.54
C LEU A 164 6.78 3.28 -6.77
N LEU A 165 7.86 2.52 -6.71
CA LEU A 165 7.90 1.07 -6.87
C LEU A 165 8.67 0.43 -5.72
N ASN A 166 8.35 -0.82 -5.38
CA ASN A 166 9.05 -1.62 -4.38
C ASN A 166 9.07 -0.96 -2.98
N GLN A 167 7.98 -0.31 -2.58
CA GLN A 167 7.87 0.24 -1.23
C GLN A 167 7.83 -0.90 -0.21
N GLY A 168 8.87 -1.02 0.60
CA GLY A 168 8.97 -2.01 1.66
C GLY A 168 8.28 -1.57 2.96
N GLY A 169 8.35 -2.43 3.97
CA GLY A 169 7.77 -2.17 5.28
C GLY A 169 6.24 -2.18 5.31
N GLN A 170 5.70 -1.62 6.37
CA GLN A 170 4.25 -1.53 6.62
C GLN A 170 3.89 -0.09 6.98
N THR A 171 4.21 0.84 6.09
CA THR A 171 3.90 2.27 6.23
C THR A 171 3.24 2.78 4.96
N GLU A 172 2.77 4.02 5.02
CA GLU A 172 2.26 4.75 3.86
C GLU A 172 3.15 5.95 3.59
N ILE A 173 3.50 6.19 2.33
CA ILE A 173 4.13 7.44 1.93
C ILE A 173 3.02 8.46 1.74
N VAL A 174 2.99 9.50 2.57
CA VAL A 174 1.91 10.50 2.60
C VAL A 174 2.33 11.85 2.06
N ALA A 175 3.63 12.12 1.99
CA ALA A 175 4.16 13.31 1.33
C ALA A 175 5.52 13.01 0.69
N ILE A 176 5.84 13.75 -0.36
CA ILE A 176 7.14 13.74 -1.03
C ILE A 176 7.55 15.18 -1.26
N ASP A 177 8.78 15.48 -0.88
CA ASP A 177 9.42 16.73 -1.24
C ASP A 177 10.63 16.46 -2.14
N ILE A 178 10.90 17.41 -3.02
CA ILE A 178 11.97 17.37 -4.01
C ILE A 178 12.86 18.58 -3.87
N ALA A 179 14.17 18.40 -4.03
CA ALA A 179 15.14 19.49 -4.08
C ALA A 179 16.30 19.15 -5.02
N GLN A 180 17.05 20.15 -5.45
CA GLN A 180 18.35 19.93 -6.08
C GLN A 180 19.33 19.38 -5.04
N VAL A 181 20.19 18.45 -5.45
CA VAL A 181 21.25 17.89 -4.58
C VAL A 181 22.14 19.00 -4.04
N GLY A 182 22.37 18.99 -2.73
CA GLY A 182 23.19 20.00 -2.05
C GLY A 182 22.44 21.28 -1.64
N TYR A 183 21.15 21.40 -1.97
CA TYR A 183 20.34 22.55 -1.57
C TYR A 183 19.26 22.13 -0.55
N SER A 184 18.88 23.08 0.29
CA SER A 184 17.86 22.89 1.34
C SER A 184 16.48 23.48 0.96
N ASN A 185 16.33 24.01 -0.24
CA ASN A 185 15.05 24.54 -0.73
C ASN A 185 14.22 23.37 -1.26
N TRP A 186 13.27 22.91 -0.44
CA TRP A 186 12.40 21.79 -0.74
C TRP A 186 11.09 22.27 -1.33
N ASP A 187 10.69 21.72 -2.46
CA ASP A 187 9.38 21.88 -3.06
C ASP A 187 8.53 20.63 -2.82
N TYR A 188 7.24 20.84 -2.51
CA TYR A 188 6.28 19.76 -2.32
C TYR A 188 5.86 19.17 -3.66
N MET A 189 5.79 17.84 -3.71
CA MET A 189 5.15 17.11 -4.81
C MET A 189 3.71 16.72 -4.41
N GLY A 190 2.75 17.01 -5.29
CA GLY A 190 1.37 16.56 -5.10
C GLY A 190 1.17 15.12 -5.53
N ARG A 191 0.37 14.36 -4.77
CA ARG A 191 -0.12 13.08 -5.30
C ARG A 191 -1.09 13.37 -6.44
N ASN A 192 -0.80 12.84 -7.63
CA ASN A 192 -1.67 12.95 -8.78
C ASN A 192 -2.80 11.91 -8.66
N TYR A 193 -2.42 10.64 -8.63
CA TYR A 193 -3.31 9.51 -8.35
C TYR A 193 -2.50 8.29 -7.93
N GLY A 194 -3.11 7.36 -7.21
CA GLY A 194 -2.48 6.10 -6.84
C GLY A 194 -1.07 6.28 -6.26
N ALA A 195 -0.09 5.62 -6.86
CA ALA A 195 1.32 5.70 -6.50
C ALA A 195 2.08 6.84 -7.25
N VAL A 196 1.37 7.68 -8.04
CA VAL A 196 1.97 8.71 -8.89
C VAL A 196 1.94 10.08 -8.22
N TRP A 197 3.08 10.76 -8.26
CA TRP A 197 3.31 12.08 -7.70
C TRP A 197 3.87 13.03 -8.75
N GLU A 198 3.60 14.31 -8.64
CA GLU A 198 4.01 15.31 -9.63
C GLU A 198 4.47 16.61 -8.99
N THR A 199 5.35 17.31 -9.68
CA THR A 199 5.73 18.67 -9.29
C THR A 199 4.58 19.66 -9.58
N LYS A 200 4.30 20.54 -8.63
CA LYS A 200 3.29 21.63 -8.79
C LYS A 200 3.91 22.93 -9.32
N LYS A 201 5.22 23.00 -9.40
CA LYS A 201 6.04 24.05 -9.97
C LYS A 201 7.05 23.41 -10.92
N PRO A 202 7.78 24.18 -11.73
CA PRO A 202 8.90 23.64 -12.50
C PRO A 202 9.84 22.85 -11.62
N ALA A 203 10.25 21.67 -12.09
CA ALA A 203 11.19 20.82 -11.35
C ALA A 203 12.49 21.57 -11.06
N PRO A 204 13.14 21.35 -9.90
CA PRO A 204 14.44 21.93 -9.62
C PRO A 204 15.45 21.49 -10.68
N LYS A 205 16.44 22.37 -10.99
CA LYS A 205 17.50 22.06 -11.96
C LYS A 205 18.56 21.15 -11.33
N GLY A 206 19.29 20.41 -12.17
CA GLY A 206 20.42 19.59 -11.77
C GLY A 206 20.02 18.20 -11.24
N PRO A 207 20.95 17.48 -10.58
CA PRO A 207 20.60 16.20 -9.95
C PRO A 207 19.64 16.44 -8.78
N LEU A 208 18.68 15.50 -8.58
CA LEU A 208 17.59 15.67 -7.64
C LEU A 208 17.66 14.69 -6.49
N GLN A 209 17.33 15.19 -5.32
CA GLN A 209 17.13 14.42 -4.10
C GLN A 209 15.65 14.46 -3.70
N LEU A 210 15.19 13.40 -3.05
CA LEU A 210 13.83 13.27 -2.53
C LEU A 210 13.86 13.03 -1.03
N ARG A 211 12.79 13.42 -0.35
CA ARG A 211 12.49 12.94 0.99
C ARG A 211 11.03 12.53 1.05
N PHE A 212 10.80 11.40 1.68
CA PHE A 212 9.48 10.80 1.82
C PHE A 212 9.04 10.95 3.28
N VAL A 213 7.80 11.39 3.49
CA VAL A 213 7.16 11.30 4.80
C VAL A 213 6.41 9.98 4.84
N VAL A 214 6.86 9.08 5.72
CA VAL A 214 6.21 7.79 5.94
C VAL A 214 5.46 7.79 7.26
N THR A 215 4.21 7.31 7.24
CA THR A 215 3.38 7.21 8.43
C THR A 215 2.29 6.17 8.24
N SER A 216 1.83 5.61 9.35
CA SER A 216 0.60 4.81 9.39
C SER A 216 -0.22 5.14 10.64
N GLY A 217 -0.47 6.40 10.84
CA GLY A 217 -1.46 6.87 11.78
C GLY A 217 -0.94 7.66 12.98
N TYR A 218 0.14 7.27 13.66
CA TYR A 218 0.52 7.92 14.92
C TYR A 218 1.82 8.71 14.88
N ASP A 219 2.75 8.29 14.04
CA ASP A 219 4.05 8.92 13.89
C ASP A 219 4.42 9.03 12.41
N GLY A 220 5.10 10.09 12.09
CA GLY A 220 5.67 10.30 10.77
C GLY A 220 7.16 10.50 10.88
N LYS A 221 7.91 9.99 9.91
CA LYS A 221 9.33 10.28 9.82
C LYS A 221 9.74 10.56 8.39
N TYR A 222 10.86 11.26 8.25
CA TYR A 222 11.49 11.47 6.95
C TYR A 222 12.44 10.32 6.58
N ILE A 223 12.27 9.79 5.37
CA ILE A 223 13.25 8.94 4.70
C ILE A 223 13.93 9.79 3.63
N TRP A 224 15.25 9.92 3.71
CA TRP A 224 16.04 10.82 2.86
C TRP A 224 16.75 10.04 1.77
N ALA A 225 16.43 10.31 0.52
CA ALA A 225 17.09 9.76 -0.66
C ALA A 225 17.90 10.86 -1.34
N LYS A 226 19.21 10.85 -1.13
CA LYS A 226 20.08 12.00 -1.43
C LYS A 226 20.46 12.16 -2.90
N HIS A 227 20.42 11.10 -3.68
CA HIS A 227 20.80 11.11 -5.10
C HIS A 227 19.87 10.18 -5.85
N VAL A 228 18.71 10.68 -6.28
CA VAL A 228 17.67 9.86 -6.90
C VAL A 228 17.67 10.01 -8.41
N LEU A 229 17.57 11.25 -8.89
CA LEU A 229 17.54 11.50 -10.33
C LEU A 229 18.80 12.24 -10.76
N PRO A 230 19.46 11.83 -11.86
CA PRO A 230 20.58 12.57 -12.44
C PRO A 230 20.13 13.91 -13.02
N ALA A 231 21.08 14.78 -13.36
CA ALA A 231 20.76 16.09 -13.95
C ALA A 231 20.03 15.99 -15.31
N ASP A 232 20.20 14.87 -16.00
CA ASP A 232 19.65 14.57 -17.31
C ASP A 232 18.60 13.43 -17.25
N TRP A 233 17.82 13.37 -16.17
CA TRP A 233 16.78 12.37 -16.01
C TRP A 233 15.85 12.29 -17.23
N ARG A 234 15.32 11.11 -17.51
CA ARG A 234 14.51 10.86 -18.72
C ARG A 234 13.17 10.21 -18.38
N PRO A 235 12.08 10.61 -19.09
CA PRO A 235 10.81 9.91 -19.03
C PRO A 235 10.94 8.41 -19.33
N GLY A 236 10.13 7.60 -18.67
CA GLY A 236 10.08 6.15 -18.83
C GLY A 236 11.17 5.37 -18.10
N LEU A 237 12.21 6.03 -17.57
CA LEU A 237 13.28 5.35 -16.85
C LEU A 237 12.98 5.17 -15.37
N VAL A 238 13.56 4.10 -14.82
CA VAL A 238 13.49 3.74 -13.39
C VAL A 238 14.83 4.05 -12.74
N TYR A 239 14.77 4.71 -11.58
CA TYR A 239 15.94 5.12 -10.82
C TYR A 239 15.90 4.53 -9.41
N ASP A 240 17.04 4.10 -8.92
CA ASP A 240 17.21 3.61 -7.56
C ASP A 240 17.32 4.80 -6.58
N THR A 241 16.54 4.80 -5.51
CA THR A 241 16.62 5.84 -4.50
C THR A 241 17.79 5.67 -3.53
N GLY A 242 18.45 4.52 -3.52
CA GLY A 242 19.49 4.15 -2.57
C GLY A 242 18.97 3.88 -1.15
N VAL A 243 17.65 3.88 -0.93
CA VAL A 243 17.02 3.64 0.38
C VAL A 243 15.88 2.64 0.28
N GLN A 244 15.57 1.98 1.39
CA GLN A 244 14.37 1.16 1.52
C GLN A 244 13.66 1.50 2.83
N ILE A 245 12.35 1.24 2.88
CA ILE A 245 11.52 1.43 4.05
C ILE A 245 11.36 0.07 4.74
N TYR A 246 11.71 0.00 6.01
CA TYR A 246 11.59 -1.20 6.83
C TYR A 246 10.66 -1.01 8.02
N ASP A 247 10.12 0.20 8.16
CA ASP A 247 9.29 0.56 9.30
C ASP A 247 7.97 -0.21 9.29
N ILE A 248 7.56 -0.62 10.49
CA ILE A 248 6.26 -1.20 10.74
C ILE A 248 5.50 -0.24 11.62
N ALA A 249 4.50 0.38 11.03
CA ALA A 249 3.69 1.32 11.77
C ALA A 249 2.44 0.63 12.32
N LYS A 250 2.03 1.05 13.50
CA LYS A 250 0.88 0.50 14.22
C LYS A 250 -0.42 1.07 13.66
N GLU A 251 -1.41 0.22 13.48
CA GLU A 251 -2.76 0.61 13.09
C GLU A 251 -3.64 0.73 14.35
N GLY A 252 -4.56 1.69 14.34
CA GLY A 252 -5.64 1.71 15.34
C GLY A 252 -6.67 0.67 14.99
N CYS A 253 -6.79 -0.40 15.78
CA CYS A 253 -7.82 -1.41 15.60
C CYS A 253 -8.56 -1.69 16.91
N PRO A 254 -9.86 -2.10 16.83
CA PRO A 254 -10.56 -2.61 17.99
C PRO A 254 -9.80 -3.77 18.63
N THR A 255 -9.86 -3.87 19.96
CA THR A 255 -9.10 -4.88 20.73
C THR A 255 -9.34 -6.31 20.25
N GLU A 256 -10.58 -6.62 19.82
CA GLU A 256 -10.95 -7.92 19.28
C GLU A 256 -10.34 -8.22 17.89
N GLN A 257 -9.88 -7.19 17.20
CA GLN A 257 -9.23 -7.28 15.89
C GLN A 257 -7.71 -7.22 15.99
N CYS A 258 -7.19 -6.80 17.14
CA CYS A 258 -5.77 -6.88 17.44
C CYS A 258 -5.36 -8.34 17.65
N GLY A 259 -4.88 -8.96 16.61
CA GLY A 259 -4.27 -10.28 16.70
C GLY A 259 -2.87 -10.19 17.31
N ASP A 260 -2.52 -11.16 18.14
CA ASP A 260 -1.16 -11.41 18.64
C ASP A 260 -0.21 -11.95 17.54
N GLY A 261 -0.53 -11.70 16.29
CA GLY A 261 0.21 -12.15 15.11
C GLY A 261 -0.10 -13.57 14.67
N GLN A 262 -0.83 -14.30 15.44
CA GLN A 262 -1.32 -15.60 15.01
C GLN A 262 -2.76 -15.43 14.51
N TRP A 263 -3.01 -15.91 13.29
CA TRP A 263 -4.35 -16.25 12.90
C TRP A 263 -4.91 -17.14 13.99
N LYS A 264 -6.04 -16.77 14.63
CA LYS A 264 -6.65 -17.65 15.63
C LYS A 264 -6.73 -19.04 15.03
N ARG A 265 -6.01 -20.00 15.63
CA ARG A 265 -6.16 -21.41 15.25
C ARG A 265 -7.59 -21.77 15.57
N ARG A 266 -8.34 -22.08 14.56
CA ARG A 266 -9.67 -22.65 14.70
C ARG A 266 -9.57 -24.12 14.97
#